data_87b3cccd7cfc104508a72573434c6d87
#
_entry.id   87b3cccd7cfc104508a72573434c6d87
#
_cell.length_a   1.000
_cell.length_b   1.000
_cell.length_c   1.000
_cell.angle_alpha   90.00
_cell.angle_beta   90.00
_cell.angle_gamma   90.00
#
_symmetry.space_group_name_H-M   'P 1'
#
loop_
_entity.id
_entity.type
_entity.pdbx_description
1 polymer ?
#
loop_
_entity_poly.entity_id
_entity_poly.type
_entity_poly.pdbx_seq_one_letter_code
_entity_poly.pdbx_strand_id
1 'polypeptide(L)'
;MDKRRFERGAGVLCHISSLPGKYGIGSLGKEAYDFVDFLERSKIKYWQILPLVQTGYGDSPYQSVCCNSGNPYFIDLEELYRRGLLDAEELKEAQMPAGRVDYGELYKRRYATLRRAYARFNIRGKDFSKFVESGLFDDYALFMSLKSVYGGTFRDFPKAYKFKEKLAIDEFRANAYKKEYCFWQWVQ
;
A
#
# COMPACT_ATOMS: atom_id res chain seq x y z
N MET A 1 -14.75 -27.64 9.08
CA MET A 1 -13.51 -26.97 8.69
C MET A 1 -12.73 -27.93 7.81
N ASP A 2 -12.71 -27.69 6.53
CA ASP A 2 -11.95 -28.48 5.58
C ASP A 2 -10.46 -28.27 5.85
N LYS A 3 -9.77 -29.32 6.32
CA LYS A 3 -8.31 -29.29 6.52
C LYS A 3 -7.67 -29.38 5.14
N ARG A 4 -7.54 -28.26 4.43
CA ARG A 4 -6.72 -28.20 3.22
C ARG A 4 -5.29 -28.57 3.60
N ARG A 5 -4.94 -29.83 3.38
CA ARG A 5 -3.55 -30.28 3.50
C ARG A 5 -2.80 -29.70 2.30
N PHE A 6 -1.71 -29.00 2.57
CA PHE A 6 -0.76 -28.66 1.51
C PHE A 6 -0.26 -29.96 0.86
N GLU A 7 -0.41 -30.03 -0.46
CA GLU A 7 0.16 -31.15 -1.21
C GLU A 7 1.69 -30.99 -1.26
N ARG A 8 2.39 -32.12 -1.31
CA ARG A 8 3.85 -32.08 -1.53
C ARG A 8 4.15 -31.44 -2.88
N GLY A 9 5.01 -30.43 -2.90
CA GLY A 9 5.37 -29.69 -4.11
C GLY A 9 6.57 -28.79 -3.88
N ALA A 10 7.14 -28.30 -4.98
CA ALA A 10 8.14 -27.26 -4.93
C ALA A 10 7.48 -25.90 -4.71
N GLY A 11 8.18 -25.01 -4.00
CA GLY A 11 7.80 -23.62 -3.81
C GLY A 11 8.99 -22.69 -4.00
N VAL A 12 8.71 -21.43 -4.31
CA VAL A 12 9.69 -20.34 -4.38
C VAL A 12 9.32 -19.28 -3.36
N LEU A 13 10.30 -18.86 -2.56
CA LEU A 13 10.17 -17.65 -1.74
C LEU A 13 10.73 -16.49 -2.54
N CYS A 14 9.85 -15.57 -2.94
CA CYS A 14 10.23 -14.33 -3.60
C CYS A 14 9.23 -13.25 -3.21
N HIS A 15 9.68 -12.24 -2.47
CA HIS A 15 8.79 -11.16 -2.07
C HIS A 15 8.46 -10.23 -3.24
N ILE A 16 7.29 -9.60 -3.23
CA ILE A 16 6.86 -8.66 -4.28
C ILE A 16 7.91 -7.57 -4.53
N SER A 17 8.54 -7.03 -3.48
CA SER A 17 9.60 -6.02 -3.59
C SER A 17 10.83 -6.46 -4.40
N SER A 18 11.03 -7.77 -4.55
CA SER A 18 12.17 -8.36 -5.27
C SER A 18 11.87 -8.62 -6.74
N LEU A 19 10.63 -8.45 -7.17
CA LEU A 19 10.28 -8.51 -8.59
C LEU A 19 10.91 -7.33 -9.34
N PRO A 20 11.28 -7.49 -10.63
CA PRO A 20 11.75 -6.38 -11.42
C PRO A 20 10.66 -5.30 -11.51
N GLY A 21 11.06 -4.04 -11.54
CA GLY A 21 10.11 -2.94 -11.65
C GLY A 21 10.79 -1.65 -12.11
N LYS A 22 10.09 -0.87 -12.92
CA LYS A 22 10.60 0.41 -13.46
C LYS A 22 10.61 1.53 -12.41
N TYR A 23 9.87 1.34 -11.32
CA TYR A 23 9.59 2.38 -10.33
C TYR A 23 10.27 2.12 -8.99
N GLY A 24 11.48 1.54 -9.04
CA GLY A 24 12.38 1.37 -7.91
C GLY A 24 12.08 0.20 -6.96
N ILE A 25 10.98 -0.50 -7.17
CA ILE A 25 10.57 -1.68 -6.39
C ILE A 25 9.59 -2.50 -7.21
N GLY A 26 9.47 -3.79 -6.94
CA GLY A 26 8.43 -4.62 -7.53
C GLY A 26 7.03 -4.20 -7.06
N SER A 27 6.02 -4.42 -7.89
CA SER A 27 4.62 -4.08 -7.63
C SER A 27 3.68 -5.25 -7.91
N LEU A 28 2.41 -5.10 -7.51
CA LEU A 28 1.32 -6.05 -7.83
C LEU A 28 0.79 -5.82 -9.25
N GLY A 29 1.69 -5.44 -10.18
CA GLY A 29 1.41 -5.18 -11.57
C GLY A 29 1.79 -6.33 -12.50
N LYS A 30 2.10 -5.98 -13.75
CA LYS A 30 2.44 -6.92 -14.82
C LYS A 30 3.53 -7.91 -14.43
N GLU A 31 4.57 -7.44 -13.76
CA GLU A 31 5.71 -8.26 -13.38
C GLU A 31 5.34 -9.37 -12.36
N ALA A 32 4.36 -9.10 -11.50
CA ALA A 32 3.83 -10.10 -10.59
C ALA A 32 3.01 -11.16 -11.34
N TYR A 33 2.20 -10.76 -12.30
CA TYR A 33 1.48 -11.70 -13.18
C TYR A 33 2.44 -12.53 -14.03
N ASP A 34 3.43 -11.92 -14.66
CA ASP A 34 4.46 -12.61 -15.45
C ASP A 34 5.22 -13.64 -14.58
N PHE A 35 5.43 -13.33 -13.31
CA PHE A 35 6.07 -14.25 -12.38
C PHE A 35 5.15 -15.43 -12.02
N VAL A 36 3.85 -15.22 -11.85
CA VAL A 36 2.87 -16.30 -11.67
C VAL A 36 2.86 -17.22 -12.88
N ASP A 37 2.83 -16.68 -14.09
CA ASP A 37 2.88 -17.43 -15.34
C ASP A 37 4.19 -18.24 -15.47
N PHE A 38 5.31 -17.68 -15.02
CA PHE A 38 6.59 -18.38 -14.96
C PHE A 38 6.52 -19.57 -13.98
N LEU A 39 5.96 -19.38 -12.79
CA LEU A 39 5.80 -20.43 -11.79
C LEU A 39 4.92 -21.57 -12.31
N GLU A 40 3.81 -21.24 -12.98
CA GLU A 40 2.90 -22.21 -13.60
C GLU A 40 3.63 -23.06 -14.66
N ARG A 41 4.31 -22.40 -15.61
CA ARG A 41 5.10 -23.09 -16.65
C ARG A 41 6.21 -23.98 -16.08
N SER A 42 6.77 -23.56 -14.93
CA SER A 42 7.80 -24.30 -14.20
C SER A 42 7.23 -25.39 -13.29
N LYS A 43 5.91 -25.57 -13.26
CA LYS A 43 5.19 -26.53 -12.39
C LYS A 43 5.49 -26.32 -10.89
N ILE A 44 5.78 -25.09 -10.49
CA ILE A 44 5.99 -24.70 -9.10
C ILE A 44 4.62 -24.43 -8.47
N LYS A 45 4.28 -25.15 -7.40
CA LYS A 45 2.94 -25.11 -6.79
C LYS A 45 2.74 -23.97 -5.81
N TYR A 46 3.82 -23.46 -5.22
CA TYR A 46 3.71 -22.50 -4.12
C TYR A 46 4.60 -21.30 -4.37
N TRP A 47 4.01 -20.13 -4.26
CA TRP A 47 4.73 -18.86 -4.14
C TRP A 47 4.62 -18.36 -2.71
N GLN A 48 5.73 -18.35 -2.00
CA GLN A 48 5.81 -17.79 -0.65
C GLN A 48 6.27 -16.33 -0.74
N ILE A 49 5.53 -15.46 -0.09
CA ILE A 49 5.84 -14.04 0.04
C ILE A 49 6.02 -13.68 1.51
N LEU A 50 6.66 -12.54 1.76
CA LEU A 50 6.72 -11.93 3.08
C LEU A 50 5.45 -11.09 3.32
N PRO A 51 5.18 -10.60 4.55
CA PRO A 51 4.01 -9.75 4.81
C PRO A 51 3.92 -8.57 3.84
N LEU A 52 2.73 -8.35 3.28
CA LEU A 52 2.45 -7.28 2.29
C LEU A 52 2.06 -5.95 2.95
N VAL A 53 2.31 -5.81 4.23
CA VAL A 53 1.91 -4.66 5.03
C VAL A 53 2.81 -3.45 4.82
N GLN A 54 2.29 -2.26 5.09
CA GLN A 54 3.09 -1.03 5.03
C GLN A 54 4.25 -1.09 6.02
N THR A 55 5.46 -0.91 5.52
CA THR A 55 6.68 -0.89 6.33
C THR A 55 6.86 0.43 7.09
N GLY A 56 7.52 0.35 8.23
CA GLY A 56 7.98 1.51 8.99
C GLY A 56 9.39 1.95 8.57
N TYR A 57 10.04 2.75 9.42
CA TYR A 57 11.44 3.12 9.24
C TYR A 57 12.33 1.87 9.34
N GLY A 58 13.21 1.68 8.36
CA GLY A 58 14.05 0.48 8.23
C GLY A 58 13.51 -0.57 7.26
N ASP A 59 12.32 -0.32 6.68
CA ASP A 59 11.76 -1.04 5.53
C ASP A 59 11.61 -2.56 5.67
N SER A 60 11.64 -3.04 6.92
CA SER A 60 11.41 -4.45 7.21
C SER A 60 9.93 -4.82 7.03
N PRO A 61 9.61 -5.89 6.27
CA PRO A 61 8.23 -6.36 6.10
C PRO A 61 7.61 -6.89 7.41
N TYR A 62 8.42 -7.11 8.43
CA TYR A 62 7.98 -7.54 9.77
C TYR A 62 7.77 -6.38 10.74
N GLN A 63 8.11 -5.16 10.34
CA GLN A 63 7.97 -3.96 11.16
C GLN A 63 6.94 -3.02 10.53
N SER A 64 5.67 -3.33 10.75
CA SER A 64 4.55 -2.57 10.17
C SER A 64 3.91 -1.63 11.18
N VAL A 65 3.32 -0.56 10.64
CA VAL A 65 2.45 0.35 11.40
C VAL A 65 1.03 -0.20 11.55
N CYS A 66 0.63 -1.13 10.69
CA CYS A 66 -0.69 -1.77 10.71
C CYS A 66 -0.62 -3.15 10.05
N CYS A 67 -1.06 -4.20 10.77
CA CYS A 67 -1.03 -5.57 10.25
C CYS A 67 -2.08 -5.87 9.18
N ASN A 68 -3.08 -5.01 9.02
CA ASN A 68 -4.20 -5.21 8.10
C ASN A 68 -4.16 -4.27 6.88
N SER A 69 -3.13 -3.42 6.74
CA SER A 69 -3.01 -2.51 5.61
C SER A 69 -2.07 -3.07 4.54
N GLY A 70 -2.40 -2.89 3.27
CA GLY A 70 -1.47 -3.12 2.17
C GLY A 70 -0.36 -2.06 2.14
N ASN A 71 0.76 -2.41 1.52
CA ASN A 71 1.90 -1.50 1.37
C ASN A 71 1.74 -0.63 0.12
N PRO A 72 1.62 0.70 0.23
CA PRO A 72 1.49 1.59 -0.92
C PRO A 72 2.64 1.50 -1.94
N TYR A 73 3.79 0.96 -1.54
CA TYR A 73 4.89 0.71 -2.47
C TYR A 73 4.54 -0.32 -3.55
N PHE A 74 3.61 -1.24 -3.27
CA PHE A 74 3.24 -2.30 -4.21
C PHE A 74 2.09 -1.93 -5.15
N ILE A 75 1.54 -0.71 -5.05
CA ILE A 75 0.53 -0.21 -5.99
C ILE A 75 1.14 -0.13 -7.39
N ASP A 76 0.44 -0.68 -8.38
CA ASP A 76 0.84 -0.59 -9.77
C ASP A 76 0.56 0.81 -10.36
N LEU A 77 1.62 1.56 -10.65
CA LEU A 77 1.50 2.90 -11.24
C LEU A 77 1.02 2.87 -12.69
N GLU A 78 1.31 1.80 -13.44
CA GLU A 78 0.80 1.62 -14.81
C GLU A 78 -0.72 1.46 -14.82
N GLU A 79 -1.29 0.79 -13.80
CA GLU A 79 -2.74 0.71 -13.63
C GLU A 79 -3.36 2.07 -13.32
N LEU A 80 -2.72 2.87 -12.46
CA LEU A 80 -3.19 4.23 -12.20
C LEU A 80 -3.16 5.11 -13.46
N TYR A 81 -2.14 4.93 -14.30
CA TYR A 81 -2.07 5.59 -15.62
C TYR A 81 -3.19 5.12 -16.54
N ARG A 82 -3.43 3.80 -16.67
CA ARG A 82 -4.52 3.25 -17.47
C ARG A 82 -5.90 3.74 -17.03
N ARG A 83 -6.07 4.02 -15.74
CA ARG A 83 -7.31 4.62 -15.20
C ARG A 83 -7.37 6.15 -15.36
N GLY A 84 -6.39 6.79 -15.99
CA GLY A 84 -6.34 8.24 -16.17
C GLY A 84 -6.04 9.02 -14.88
N LEU A 85 -5.54 8.37 -13.84
CA LEU A 85 -5.19 9.01 -12.57
C LEU A 85 -3.75 9.55 -12.56
N LEU A 86 -2.92 9.11 -13.50
CA LEU A 86 -1.58 9.62 -13.77
C LEU A 86 -1.45 9.90 -15.26
N ASP A 87 -0.53 10.78 -15.62
CA ASP A 87 -0.12 11.00 -17.01
C ASP A 87 1.26 10.38 -17.32
N ALA A 88 1.67 10.43 -18.59
CA ALA A 88 2.92 9.81 -19.05
C ALA A 88 4.18 10.47 -18.45
N GLU A 89 4.15 11.79 -18.24
CA GLU A 89 5.27 12.52 -17.65
C GLU A 89 5.43 12.15 -16.17
N GLU A 90 4.34 12.02 -15.43
CA GLU A 90 4.35 11.59 -14.03
C GLU A 90 4.87 10.15 -13.87
N LEU A 91 4.52 9.26 -14.80
CA LEU A 91 5.11 7.92 -14.83
C LEU A 91 6.62 7.97 -15.09
N LYS A 92 7.05 8.82 -16.02
CA LYS A 92 8.48 9.00 -16.32
C LYS A 92 9.24 9.57 -15.13
N GLU A 93 8.68 10.57 -14.44
CA GLU A 93 9.24 11.12 -13.20
C GLU A 93 9.33 10.08 -12.07
N ALA A 94 8.39 9.13 -12.02
CA ALA A 94 8.37 8.08 -11.02
C ALA A 94 9.40 6.97 -11.29
N GLN A 95 10.01 6.90 -12.48
CA GLN A 95 11.01 5.89 -12.80
C GLN A 95 12.24 6.02 -11.92
N MET A 96 12.79 4.87 -11.57
CA MET A 96 14.02 4.76 -10.77
C MET A 96 14.94 3.72 -11.39
N PRO A 97 16.27 3.84 -11.17
CA PRO A 97 17.23 2.85 -11.66
C PRO A 97 16.88 1.43 -11.17
N ALA A 98 17.13 0.45 -12.04
CA ALA A 98 17.04 -0.96 -11.66
C ALA A 98 18.18 -1.35 -10.70
N GLY A 99 17.97 -2.37 -9.88
CA GLY A 99 18.96 -2.90 -8.96
C GLY A 99 18.48 -2.87 -7.52
N ARG A 100 19.32 -2.39 -6.61
CA ARG A 100 18.96 -2.31 -5.20
C ARG A 100 17.91 -1.21 -4.97
N VAL A 101 16.88 -1.52 -4.17
CA VAL A 101 15.84 -0.54 -3.78
C VAL A 101 16.46 0.57 -2.94
N ASP A 102 16.33 1.81 -3.40
CA ASP A 102 16.60 3.00 -2.59
C ASP A 102 15.28 3.44 -1.92
N TYR A 103 15.07 2.99 -0.70
CA TYR A 103 13.84 3.29 0.04
C TYR A 103 13.68 4.77 0.37
N GLY A 104 14.76 5.52 0.52
CA GLY A 104 14.72 6.96 0.79
C GLY A 104 14.14 7.74 -0.40
N GLU A 105 14.65 7.48 -1.61
CA GLU A 105 14.12 8.06 -2.84
C GLU A 105 12.73 7.49 -3.19
N LEU A 106 12.53 6.19 -3.00
CA LEU A 106 11.24 5.54 -3.20
C LEU A 106 10.15 6.19 -2.36
N TYR A 107 10.40 6.44 -1.07
CA TYR A 107 9.45 7.12 -0.18
C TYR A 107 9.01 8.47 -0.75
N LYS A 108 9.96 9.30 -1.13
CA LYS A 108 9.67 10.65 -1.66
C LYS A 108 8.86 10.57 -2.96
N ARG A 109 9.33 9.80 -3.93
CA ARG A 109 8.71 9.72 -5.26
C ARG A 109 7.37 9.00 -5.23
N ARG A 110 7.28 7.83 -4.58
CA ARG A 110 6.06 7.02 -4.56
C ARG A 110 4.88 7.77 -3.93
N TYR A 111 5.08 8.35 -2.75
CA TYR A 111 4.00 9.07 -2.09
C TYR A 111 3.61 10.38 -2.81
N ALA A 112 4.55 11.06 -3.44
CA ALA A 112 4.24 12.22 -4.29
C ALA A 112 3.36 11.81 -5.49
N THR A 113 3.74 10.74 -6.19
CA THR A 113 2.99 10.18 -7.33
C THR A 113 1.59 9.71 -6.91
N LEU A 114 1.47 8.99 -5.79
CA LEU A 114 0.17 8.52 -5.28
C LEU A 114 -0.75 9.67 -4.86
N ARG A 115 -0.22 10.78 -4.35
CA ARG A 115 -1.03 11.99 -4.05
C ARG A 115 -1.51 12.67 -5.32
N ARG A 116 -0.72 12.71 -6.40
CA ARG A 116 -1.16 13.22 -7.70
C ARG A 116 -2.32 12.38 -8.25
N ALA A 117 -2.20 11.05 -8.17
CA ALA A 117 -3.29 10.14 -8.55
C ALA A 117 -4.55 10.38 -7.72
N TYR A 118 -4.41 10.53 -6.41
CA TYR A 118 -5.53 10.82 -5.52
C TYR A 118 -6.21 12.16 -5.85
N ALA A 119 -5.46 13.18 -6.21
CA ALA A 119 -6.01 14.50 -6.56
C ALA A 119 -6.95 14.46 -7.79
N ARG A 120 -6.74 13.49 -8.70
CA ARG A 120 -7.61 13.25 -9.88
C ARG A 120 -8.72 12.24 -9.61
N PHE A 121 -8.66 11.55 -8.49
CA PHE A 121 -9.58 10.46 -8.20
C PHE A 121 -10.97 10.97 -7.79
N ASN A 122 -12.02 10.34 -8.33
CA ASN A 122 -13.39 10.67 -7.96
C ASN A 122 -13.77 10.02 -6.60
N ILE A 123 -13.53 10.75 -5.52
CA ILE A 123 -13.84 10.32 -4.15
C ILE A 123 -15.35 10.11 -3.87
N ARG A 124 -16.23 10.55 -4.77
CA ARG A 124 -17.69 10.38 -4.68
C ARG A 124 -18.20 9.17 -5.46
N GLY A 125 -17.31 8.39 -6.06
CA GLY A 125 -17.66 7.17 -6.76
C GLY A 125 -18.31 6.15 -5.82
N LYS A 126 -19.40 5.50 -6.29
CA LYS A 126 -20.20 4.58 -5.45
C LYS A 126 -19.35 3.44 -4.84
N ASP A 127 -18.44 2.88 -5.60
CA ASP A 127 -17.63 1.73 -5.14
C ASP A 127 -16.62 2.15 -4.07
N PHE A 128 -15.99 3.31 -4.25
CA PHE A 128 -15.10 3.86 -3.23
C PHE A 128 -15.87 4.26 -1.97
N SER A 129 -17.06 4.86 -2.10
CA SER A 129 -17.91 5.18 -0.95
C SER A 129 -18.27 3.94 -0.16
N LYS A 130 -18.71 2.86 -0.81
CA LYS A 130 -18.99 1.56 -0.17
C LYS A 130 -17.76 0.98 0.52
N PHE A 131 -16.57 1.09 -0.10
CA PHE A 131 -15.33 0.64 0.49
C PHE A 131 -15.01 1.41 1.78
N VAL A 132 -15.14 2.73 1.77
CA VAL A 132 -14.94 3.57 2.96
C VAL A 132 -15.97 3.26 4.04
N GLU A 133 -17.25 3.12 3.67
CA GLU A 133 -18.36 2.78 4.57
C GLU A 133 -18.21 1.39 5.22
N SER A 134 -17.49 0.48 4.60
CA SER A 134 -17.18 -0.83 5.19
C SER A 134 -16.39 -0.75 6.49
N GLY A 135 -15.69 0.37 6.72
CA GLY A 135 -14.87 0.61 7.91
C GLY A 135 -13.58 -0.23 8.00
N LEU A 136 -13.33 -1.09 7.00
CA LEU A 136 -12.21 -2.06 7.04
C LEU A 136 -10.85 -1.41 7.29
N PHE A 137 -10.61 -0.23 6.71
CA PHE A 137 -9.35 0.50 6.84
C PHE A 137 -9.49 1.82 7.61
N ASP A 138 -10.59 2.00 8.33
CA ASP A 138 -10.87 3.25 9.02
C ASP A 138 -9.85 3.57 10.13
N ASP A 139 -9.54 2.60 10.97
CA ASP A 139 -8.51 2.73 12.02
C ASP A 139 -7.11 3.00 11.44
N TYR A 140 -6.78 2.35 10.31
CA TYR A 140 -5.52 2.62 9.61
C TYR A 140 -5.46 4.05 9.09
N ALA A 141 -6.50 4.49 8.39
CA ALA A 141 -6.54 5.83 7.80
C ALA A 141 -6.56 6.93 8.88
N LEU A 142 -7.27 6.71 9.98
CA LEU A 142 -7.26 7.58 11.15
C LEU A 142 -5.85 7.68 11.75
N PHE A 143 -5.22 6.53 12.01
CA PHE A 143 -3.86 6.49 12.57
C PHE A 143 -2.87 7.21 11.66
N MET A 144 -2.89 6.96 10.36
CA MET A 144 -2.00 7.60 9.40
C MET A 144 -2.25 9.11 9.28
N SER A 145 -3.52 9.53 9.39
CA SER A 145 -3.88 10.94 9.41
C SER A 145 -3.33 11.63 10.67
N LEU A 146 -3.52 11.04 11.85
CA LEU A 146 -2.94 11.52 13.11
C LEU A 146 -1.41 11.58 13.02
N LYS A 147 -0.78 10.52 12.52
CA LYS A 147 0.67 10.47 12.33
C LYS A 147 1.19 11.56 11.39
N SER A 148 0.42 11.93 10.37
CA SER A 148 0.79 13.00 9.45
C SER A 148 0.75 14.40 10.07
N VAL A 149 -0.02 14.57 11.15
CA VAL A 149 -0.15 15.84 11.89
C VAL A 149 0.83 15.91 13.05
N TYR A 150 0.88 14.85 13.85
CA TYR A 150 1.67 14.84 15.10
C TYR A 150 3.04 14.19 14.97
N GLY A 151 3.31 13.49 13.87
CA GLY A 151 4.57 12.75 13.69
C GLY A 151 4.72 11.57 14.64
N GLY A 152 5.95 11.09 14.79
CA GLY A 152 6.31 10.10 15.80
C GLY A 152 5.59 8.75 15.71
N THR A 153 5.28 8.23 16.89
CA THR A 153 4.58 6.95 17.11
C THR A 153 3.24 7.21 17.81
N PHE A 154 2.42 6.18 17.97
CA PHE A 154 1.20 6.23 18.78
C PHE A 154 1.43 6.81 20.19
N ARG A 155 2.62 6.59 20.78
CA ARG A 155 2.97 7.09 22.12
C ARG A 155 3.07 8.61 22.19
N ASP A 156 3.34 9.25 21.06
CA ASP A 156 3.59 10.69 20.98
C ASP A 156 2.29 11.48 20.72
N PHE A 157 1.19 10.80 20.39
CA PHE A 157 -0.08 11.46 20.16
C PHE A 157 -0.66 12.10 21.42
N PRO A 158 -1.41 13.20 21.33
CA PRO A 158 -2.16 13.76 22.45
C PRO A 158 -3.08 12.71 23.10
N LYS A 159 -3.28 12.85 24.42
CA LYS A 159 -4.00 11.86 25.25
C LYS A 159 -5.38 11.50 24.68
N ALA A 160 -6.14 12.49 24.24
CA ALA A 160 -7.47 12.30 23.68
C ALA A 160 -7.48 11.35 22.47
N TYR A 161 -6.47 11.43 21.60
CA TYR A 161 -6.34 10.55 20.44
C TYR A 161 -5.82 9.15 20.80
N LYS A 162 -4.90 9.05 21.78
CA LYS A 162 -4.44 7.75 22.30
C LYS A 162 -5.57 6.90 22.82
N PHE A 163 -6.50 7.51 23.52
CA PHE A 163 -7.64 6.83 24.15
C PHE A 163 -8.91 6.88 23.29
N LYS A 164 -8.80 7.37 22.06
CA LYS A 164 -9.91 7.46 21.11
C LYS A 164 -11.14 8.16 21.73
N GLU A 165 -10.92 9.26 22.43
CA GLU A 165 -12.01 10.07 22.98
C GLU A 165 -12.93 10.53 21.84
N LYS A 166 -14.19 10.18 21.91
CA LYS A 166 -15.14 10.30 20.78
C LYS A 166 -15.18 11.71 20.20
N LEU A 167 -15.35 12.72 21.03
CA LEU A 167 -15.43 14.11 20.57
C LEU A 167 -14.17 14.56 19.83
N ALA A 168 -12.99 14.23 20.37
CA ALA A 168 -11.72 14.57 19.74
C ALA A 168 -11.54 13.87 18.38
N ILE A 169 -11.93 12.57 18.30
CA ILE A 169 -11.88 11.82 17.05
C ILE A 169 -12.86 12.39 16.02
N ASP A 170 -14.09 12.70 16.40
CA ASP A 170 -15.10 13.25 15.50
C ASP A 170 -14.66 14.63 14.96
N GLU A 171 -14.10 15.49 15.80
CA GLU A 171 -13.53 16.76 15.40
C GLU A 171 -12.33 16.59 14.46
N PHE A 172 -11.41 15.67 14.77
CA PHE A 172 -10.27 15.38 13.90
C PHE A 172 -10.72 14.85 12.54
N ARG A 173 -11.72 13.98 12.51
CA ARG A 173 -12.29 13.47 11.25
C ARG A 173 -12.90 14.57 10.40
N ALA A 174 -13.59 15.52 11.00
CA ALA A 174 -14.19 16.66 10.30
C ALA A 174 -13.14 17.57 9.68
N ASN A 175 -11.98 17.78 10.34
CA ASN A 175 -11.03 18.82 9.98
C ASN A 175 -9.72 18.34 9.35
N ALA A 176 -9.23 17.14 9.70
CA ALA A 176 -7.87 16.71 9.38
C ALA A 176 -7.76 15.25 8.86
N TYR A 177 -8.87 14.52 8.76
CA TYR A 177 -8.86 13.15 8.25
C TYR A 177 -8.53 13.09 6.76
N LYS A 178 -7.53 12.28 6.41
CA LYS A 178 -7.02 12.16 5.04
C LYS A 178 -7.52 10.88 4.36
N LYS A 179 -8.55 11.02 3.53
CA LYS A 179 -9.11 9.92 2.73
C LYS A 179 -8.12 9.33 1.72
N GLU A 180 -6.98 9.98 1.47
CA GLU A 180 -5.91 9.44 0.62
C GLU A 180 -5.41 8.09 1.13
N TYR A 181 -5.40 7.85 2.45
CA TYR A 181 -5.00 6.57 3.01
C TYR A 181 -6.01 5.46 2.71
N CYS A 182 -7.30 5.75 2.67
CA CYS A 182 -8.31 4.82 2.20
C CYS A 182 -8.16 4.55 0.69
N PHE A 183 -7.90 5.59 -0.11
CA PHE A 183 -7.68 5.45 -1.54
C PHE A 183 -6.51 4.51 -1.85
N TRP A 184 -5.37 4.63 -1.14
CA TRP A 184 -4.24 3.73 -1.35
C TRP A 184 -4.55 2.27 -1.03
N GLN A 185 -5.45 2.00 -0.09
CA GLN A 185 -5.90 0.65 0.19
C GLN A 185 -6.91 0.14 -0.85
N TRP A 186 -7.72 1.04 -1.39
CA TRP A 186 -8.74 0.72 -2.39
C TRP A 186 -8.14 0.39 -3.77
N VAL A 187 -7.03 1.00 -4.16
CA VAL A 187 -6.40 0.79 -5.47
C VAL A 187 -5.47 -0.44 -5.50
N GLN A 188 -5.20 -1.06 -4.35
CA GLN A 188 -4.49 -2.34 -4.25
C GLN A 188 -5.43 -3.52 -4.47
#